data_1c2b02ff7911545e01b4c51c26769125
#
_entry.id   1c2b02ff7911545e01b4c51c26769125
#
_cell.length_a   1.000
_cell.length_b   1.000
_cell.length_c   1.000
_cell.angle_alpha   90.00
_cell.angle_beta   90.00
_cell.angle_gamma   90.00
#
_symmetry.space_group_name_H-M   'P 1'
#
loop_
_entity.id
_entity.type
_entity.pdbx_description
1 polymer ?
#
loop_
_entity_poly.entity_id
_entity_poly.type
_entity_poly.pdbx_seq_one_letter_code
_entity_poly.pdbx_strand_id
1 'polypeptide(L)'
;MPRWVLVMIAGATMAVVLALVVYFTQQPPQQLSTTEVAVAAPPVAVPDTLLDGESYVAIAADVGTFPPSLSAGDTVRVVVVPSFDSGQVTRSLEETAMIRHVSPPAEFTNTFVITVRAPLSVAIAIADAQKVHLAVVKEALS
;
A
#
# COMPACT_ATOMS: atom_id res chain seq x y z
N MET A 1 -7.45 -13.98 -59.64
CA MET A 1 -7.49 -15.01 -58.56
C MET A 1 -8.70 -15.90 -58.80
N PRO A 2 -8.59 -17.23 -58.76
CA PRO A 2 -9.71 -18.11 -59.00
C PRO A 2 -10.72 -18.02 -57.83
N ARG A 3 -12.01 -17.95 -58.20
CA ARG A 3 -13.15 -17.75 -57.24
C ARG A 3 -13.17 -18.78 -56.07
N TRP A 4 -12.65 -19.96 -56.29
CA TRP A 4 -12.61 -21.01 -55.24
C TRP A 4 -11.64 -20.73 -54.10
N VAL A 5 -10.58 -19.93 -54.31
CA VAL A 5 -9.64 -19.50 -53.27
C VAL A 5 -10.34 -18.53 -52.29
N LEU A 6 -11.20 -17.66 -52.80
CA LEU A 6 -11.97 -16.72 -51.96
C LEU A 6 -12.99 -17.45 -51.07
N VAL A 7 -13.61 -18.52 -51.58
CA VAL A 7 -14.53 -19.35 -50.77
C VAL A 7 -13.80 -20.12 -49.67
N MET A 8 -12.58 -20.61 -49.93
CA MET A 8 -11.78 -21.29 -48.93
C MET A 8 -11.33 -20.36 -47.79
N ILE A 9 -10.96 -19.11 -48.13
CA ILE A 9 -10.55 -18.12 -47.11
C ILE A 9 -11.75 -17.71 -46.27
N ALA A 10 -12.92 -17.49 -46.84
CA ALA A 10 -14.13 -17.14 -46.13
C ALA A 10 -14.60 -18.27 -45.18
N GLY A 11 -14.48 -19.53 -45.62
CA GLY A 11 -14.80 -20.69 -44.77
C GLY A 11 -13.87 -20.87 -43.59
N ALA A 12 -12.58 -20.63 -43.75
CA ALA A 12 -11.60 -20.75 -42.70
C ALA A 12 -11.78 -19.67 -41.60
N THR A 13 -12.07 -18.44 -42.00
CA THR A 13 -12.31 -17.35 -41.02
C THR A 13 -13.58 -17.57 -40.20
N MET A 14 -14.66 -18.10 -40.84
CA MET A 14 -15.90 -18.38 -40.13
C MET A 14 -15.74 -19.53 -39.10
N ALA A 15 -14.94 -20.55 -39.40
CA ALA A 15 -14.65 -21.66 -38.51
C ALA A 15 -13.86 -21.20 -37.26
N VAL A 16 -12.91 -20.29 -37.43
CA VAL A 16 -12.14 -19.74 -36.32
C VAL A 16 -13.01 -18.90 -35.39
N VAL A 17 -13.91 -18.07 -35.93
CA VAL A 17 -14.83 -17.27 -35.12
C VAL A 17 -15.80 -18.15 -34.33
N LEU A 18 -16.36 -19.19 -34.97
CA LEU A 18 -17.23 -20.14 -34.29
C LEU A 18 -16.51 -20.91 -33.18
N ALA A 19 -15.28 -21.32 -33.39
CA ALA A 19 -14.48 -22.01 -32.38
C ALA A 19 -14.19 -21.09 -31.18
N LEU A 20 -13.92 -19.81 -31.40
CA LEU A 20 -13.71 -18.81 -30.34
C LEU A 20 -14.99 -18.58 -29.53
N VAL A 21 -16.13 -18.45 -30.17
CA VAL A 21 -17.42 -18.27 -29.48
C VAL A 21 -17.75 -19.49 -28.62
N VAL A 22 -17.55 -20.71 -29.11
CA VAL A 22 -17.78 -21.94 -28.35
C VAL A 22 -16.80 -22.04 -27.17
N TYR A 23 -15.54 -21.64 -27.35
CA TYR A 23 -14.56 -21.64 -26.27
C TYR A 23 -14.95 -20.69 -25.13
N PHE A 24 -15.41 -19.49 -25.45
CA PHE A 24 -15.85 -18.54 -24.42
C PHE A 24 -17.17 -18.91 -23.75
N THR A 25 -18.07 -19.62 -24.43
CA THR A 25 -19.35 -20.07 -23.84
C THR A 25 -19.22 -21.35 -23.01
N GLN A 26 -18.15 -22.13 -23.21
CA GLN A 26 -17.88 -23.35 -22.45
C GLN A 26 -16.97 -23.14 -21.23
N GLN A 27 -16.53 -21.90 -20.95
CA GLN A 27 -15.88 -21.66 -19.67
C GLN A 27 -16.91 -21.92 -18.56
N PRO A 28 -16.71 -22.95 -17.71
CA PRO A 28 -17.56 -23.10 -16.55
C PRO A 28 -17.52 -21.83 -15.73
N PRO A 29 -18.66 -21.38 -15.17
CA PRO A 29 -18.63 -20.25 -14.26
C PRO A 29 -17.53 -20.53 -13.24
N GLN A 30 -16.54 -19.64 -13.17
CA GLN A 30 -15.53 -19.73 -12.13
C GLN A 30 -16.32 -19.68 -10.82
N GLN A 31 -16.52 -20.85 -10.23
CA GLN A 31 -16.94 -20.92 -8.85
C GLN A 31 -15.91 -20.11 -8.09
N LEU A 32 -16.32 -18.92 -7.67
CA LEU A 32 -15.70 -18.25 -6.57
C LEU A 32 -15.60 -19.29 -5.46
N SER A 33 -14.45 -19.95 -5.36
CA SER A 33 -14.12 -20.73 -4.19
C SER A 33 -14.29 -19.77 -3.03
N THR A 34 -15.43 -19.89 -2.36
CA THR A 34 -15.58 -19.33 -1.03
C THR A 34 -14.59 -20.12 -0.18
N THR A 35 -13.32 -19.68 -0.26
CA THR A 35 -12.35 -20.03 0.76
C THR A 35 -12.98 -19.47 2.02
N GLU A 36 -13.49 -20.37 2.85
CA GLU A 36 -13.86 -20.10 4.22
C GLU A 36 -12.63 -19.44 4.86
N VAL A 37 -12.60 -18.13 4.76
CA VAL A 37 -11.62 -17.31 5.43
C VAL A 37 -11.89 -17.57 6.91
N ALA A 38 -10.98 -18.34 7.53
CA ALA A 38 -10.90 -18.39 8.97
C ALA A 38 -11.08 -16.96 9.46
N VAL A 39 -12.17 -16.74 10.21
CA VAL A 39 -12.52 -15.45 10.77
C VAL A 39 -11.35 -15.05 11.67
N ALA A 40 -10.37 -14.39 11.07
CA ALA A 40 -9.39 -13.63 11.83
C ALA A 40 -10.21 -12.65 12.65
N ALA A 41 -9.97 -12.63 13.96
CA ALA A 41 -10.61 -11.67 14.86
C ALA A 41 -10.61 -10.31 14.19
N PRO A 42 -11.76 -9.59 14.17
CA PRO A 42 -11.85 -8.32 13.49
C PRO A 42 -10.69 -7.45 14.00
N PRO A 43 -9.92 -6.80 13.11
CA PRO A 43 -8.88 -5.90 13.56
C PRO A 43 -9.55 -4.91 14.51
N VAL A 44 -8.98 -4.75 15.69
CA VAL A 44 -9.46 -3.77 16.66
C VAL A 44 -9.52 -2.45 15.91
N ALA A 45 -10.75 -1.98 15.65
CA ALA A 45 -10.96 -0.74 14.93
C ALA A 45 -10.37 0.37 15.80
N VAL A 46 -9.16 0.80 15.47
CA VAL A 46 -8.54 1.96 16.11
C VAL A 46 -9.49 3.13 15.83
N PRO A 47 -10.01 3.82 16.86
CA PRO A 47 -10.97 4.88 16.65
C PRO A 47 -10.41 5.91 15.65
N ASP A 48 -11.21 6.22 14.65
CA ASP A 48 -10.81 7.10 13.55
C ASP A 48 -10.84 8.59 13.96
N THR A 49 -11.19 8.84 15.21
CA THR A 49 -11.31 10.18 15.76
C THR A 49 -9.96 10.62 16.33
N LEU A 50 -9.44 11.73 15.80
CA LEU A 50 -8.28 12.40 16.38
C LEU A 50 -8.62 12.93 17.78
N LEU A 51 -7.68 12.83 18.70
CA LEU A 51 -7.76 13.53 19.97
C LEU A 51 -7.23 14.96 19.81
N ASP A 52 -7.56 15.82 20.77
CA ASP A 52 -7.05 17.19 20.81
C ASP A 52 -5.50 17.16 20.87
N GLY A 53 -4.87 17.91 19.97
CA GLY A 53 -3.41 17.94 19.86
C GLY A 53 -2.78 16.83 19.00
N GLU A 54 -3.59 16.00 18.36
CA GLU A 54 -3.12 15.01 17.38
C GLU A 54 -3.41 15.43 15.94
N SER A 55 -2.67 14.85 15.02
CA SER A 55 -2.86 15.05 13.58
C SER A 55 -2.52 13.81 12.77
N TYR A 56 -3.05 13.74 11.57
CA TYR A 56 -2.60 12.79 10.56
C TYR A 56 -1.53 13.43 9.67
N VAL A 57 -0.44 12.70 9.47
CA VAL A 57 0.64 13.12 8.57
C VAL A 57 0.92 12.01 7.57
N ALA A 58 1.03 12.37 6.30
CA ALA A 58 1.47 11.46 5.26
C ALA A 58 2.98 11.62 5.05
N ILE A 59 3.70 10.51 5.10
CA ILE A 59 5.15 10.44 4.94
C ILE A 59 5.43 9.70 3.63
N ALA A 60 6.19 10.32 2.73
CA ALA A 60 6.77 9.63 1.60
C ALA A 60 8.01 8.87 2.07
N ALA A 61 7.98 7.54 1.97
CA ALA A 61 9.01 6.68 2.52
C ALA A 61 9.55 5.71 1.45
N ASP A 62 10.85 5.72 1.25
CA ASP A 62 11.51 4.79 0.34
C ASP A 62 11.75 3.43 1.01
N VAL A 63 11.89 2.40 0.20
CA VAL A 63 12.29 1.08 0.67
C VAL A 63 13.59 1.19 1.48
N GLY A 64 13.58 0.64 2.70
CA GLY A 64 14.73 0.69 3.61
C GLY A 64 14.70 1.83 4.63
N THR A 65 13.74 2.76 4.55
CA THR A 65 13.54 3.79 5.57
C THR A 65 12.58 3.37 6.68
N PHE A 66 11.97 2.21 6.54
CA PHE A 66 11.05 1.61 7.51
C PHE A 66 11.17 0.06 7.46
N PRO A 67 10.81 -0.65 8.53
CA PRO A 67 10.81 -2.12 8.55
C PRO A 67 9.80 -2.70 7.55
N PRO A 68 10.14 -3.77 6.81
CA PRO A 68 9.24 -4.37 5.82
C PRO A 68 7.98 -4.99 6.41
N SER A 69 7.97 -5.24 7.73
CA SER A 69 6.81 -5.78 8.47
C SER A 69 5.88 -4.70 9.02
N LEU A 70 6.09 -3.43 8.63
CA LEU A 70 5.28 -2.31 9.12
C LEU A 70 3.83 -2.45 8.71
N SER A 71 2.92 -2.35 9.68
CA SER A 71 1.48 -2.53 9.47
C SER A 71 0.67 -1.45 10.17
N ALA A 72 -0.58 -1.28 9.72
CA ALA A 72 -1.52 -0.40 10.42
C ALA A 72 -1.73 -0.88 11.86
N GLY A 73 -1.72 0.05 12.79
CA GLY A 73 -1.79 -0.20 14.23
C GLY A 73 -0.44 -0.29 14.93
N ASP A 74 0.67 -0.39 14.18
CA ASP A 74 2.00 -0.39 14.80
C ASP A 74 2.32 0.96 15.44
N THR A 75 2.96 0.92 16.61
CA THR A 75 3.55 2.09 17.24
C THR A 75 4.98 2.26 16.75
N VAL A 76 5.32 3.44 16.29
CA VAL A 76 6.63 3.75 15.74
C VAL A 76 7.27 4.94 16.42
N ARG A 77 8.58 4.91 16.51
CA ARG A 77 9.41 6.07 16.82
C ARG A 77 9.87 6.70 15.52
N VAL A 78 9.74 8.00 15.44
CA VAL A 78 10.11 8.78 14.26
C VAL A 78 11.53 9.31 14.42
N VAL A 79 12.37 9.05 13.42
CA VAL A 79 13.72 9.63 13.34
C VAL A 79 13.73 10.61 12.17
N VAL A 80 13.98 11.86 12.46
CA VAL A 80 14.01 12.94 11.48
C VAL A 80 15.43 13.28 11.09
N VAL A 81 15.66 13.40 9.79
CA VAL A 81 16.89 13.92 9.21
C VAL A 81 16.57 15.32 8.70
N PRO A 82 17.13 16.36 9.32
CA PRO A 82 16.85 17.73 8.95
C PRO A 82 17.50 18.07 7.59
N SER A 83 17.09 19.20 7.01
CA SER A 83 17.73 19.74 5.81
C SER A 83 19.19 20.09 6.10
N PHE A 84 20.07 19.90 5.10
CA PHE A 84 21.52 20.12 5.24
C PHE A 84 21.86 21.55 5.67
N ASP A 85 21.06 22.52 5.25
CA ASP A 85 21.29 23.95 5.55
C ASP A 85 20.75 24.38 6.92
N SER A 86 20.05 23.51 7.64
CA SER A 86 19.40 23.87 8.92
C SER A 86 20.36 23.93 10.10
N GLY A 87 21.58 23.38 9.98
CA GLY A 87 22.52 23.24 11.07
C GLY A 87 22.07 22.27 12.19
N GLN A 88 20.95 21.60 12.00
CA GLN A 88 20.41 20.61 12.94
C GLN A 88 21.02 19.24 12.66
N VAL A 89 20.98 18.37 13.66
CA VAL A 89 21.46 16.99 13.53
C VAL A 89 20.28 16.01 13.45
N THR A 90 20.52 14.84 12.86
CA THR A 90 19.56 13.74 12.87
C THR A 90 19.19 13.39 14.29
N ARG A 91 17.91 13.30 14.57
CA ARG A 91 17.40 13.01 15.92
C ARG A 91 16.22 12.06 15.90
N SER A 92 16.11 11.24 16.93
CA SER A 92 14.91 10.48 17.25
C SER A 92 13.98 11.36 18.06
N LEU A 93 12.70 11.38 17.70
CA LEU A 93 11.69 12.06 18.50
C LEU A 93 11.35 11.19 19.72
N GLU A 94 11.09 11.81 20.86
CA GLU A 94 10.75 11.09 22.09
C GLU A 94 9.35 10.51 22.04
N GLU A 95 8.43 11.26 21.47
CA GLU A 95 7.04 10.86 21.30
C GLU A 95 6.91 9.86 20.16
N THR A 96 5.96 8.95 20.31
CA THR A 96 5.65 7.92 19.33
C THR A 96 4.49 8.34 18.43
N ALA A 97 4.43 7.71 17.26
CA ALA A 97 3.32 7.83 16.32
C ALA A 97 2.70 6.44 16.06
N MET A 98 1.45 6.41 15.67
CA MET A 98 0.75 5.18 15.31
C MET A 98 0.54 5.14 13.80
N ILE A 99 0.86 4.01 13.18
CA ILE A 99 0.62 3.78 11.76
C ILE A 99 -0.89 3.59 11.52
N ARG A 100 -1.46 4.40 10.65
CA ARG A 100 -2.86 4.29 10.25
C ARG A 100 -3.01 3.54 8.94
N HIS A 101 -2.15 3.82 8.00
CA HIS A 101 -2.22 3.21 6.68
C HIS A 101 -0.84 3.18 6.02
N VAL A 102 -0.58 2.11 5.29
CA VAL A 102 0.61 1.97 4.44
C VAL A 102 0.09 1.73 3.02
N SER A 103 0.22 2.74 2.16
CA SER A 103 -0.13 2.60 0.75
C SER A 103 1.07 2.03 -0.01
N PRO A 104 0.86 1.00 -0.84
CA PRO A 104 1.90 0.50 -1.72
C PRO A 104 2.36 1.60 -2.70
N PRO A 105 3.57 1.50 -3.25
CA PRO A 105 4.03 2.45 -4.25
C PRO A 105 3.16 2.39 -5.50
N ALA A 106 2.96 3.54 -6.14
CA ALA A 106 2.34 3.59 -7.45
C ALA A 106 3.24 2.94 -8.50
N GLU A 107 2.66 2.56 -9.64
CA GLU A 107 3.44 2.00 -10.75
C GLU A 107 4.64 2.89 -11.08
N PHE A 108 5.80 2.26 -11.25
CA PHE A 108 7.08 2.92 -11.57
C PHE A 108 7.71 3.78 -10.45
N THR A 109 7.23 3.67 -9.22
CA THR A 109 7.86 4.32 -8.07
C THR A 109 8.27 3.28 -7.02
N ASN A 110 9.27 3.61 -6.19
CA ASN A 110 9.66 2.81 -5.03
C ASN A 110 9.27 3.50 -3.71
N THR A 111 8.42 4.53 -3.80
CA THR A 111 8.04 5.36 -2.67
C THR A 111 6.68 4.95 -2.14
N PHE A 112 6.62 4.54 -0.90
CA PHE A 112 5.41 4.26 -0.16
C PHE A 112 4.84 5.54 0.43
N VAL A 113 3.53 5.59 0.61
CA VAL A 113 2.89 6.65 1.41
C VAL A 113 2.41 6.04 2.71
N ILE A 114 3.01 6.46 3.82
CA ILE A 114 2.70 5.98 5.16
C ILE A 114 1.94 7.08 5.88
N THR A 115 0.69 6.83 6.24
CA THR A 115 -0.11 7.75 7.05
C THR A 115 0.05 7.41 8.52
N VAL A 116 0.49 8.37 9.31
CA VAL A 116 0.66 8.23 10.74
C VAL A 116 -0.28 9.16 11.50
N ARG A 117 -0.74 8.72 12.65
CA ARG A 117 -1.40 9.53 13.68
C ARG A 117 -0.34 9.87 14.71
N ALA A 118 -0.14 11.14 14.96
CA ALA A 118 0.93 11.61 15.85
C ALA A 118 0.52 12.88 16.60
N PRO A 119 1.16 13.17 17.74
CA PRO A 119 1.07 14.49 18.36
C PRO A 119 1.48 15.59 17.38
N LEU A 120 0.92 16.78 17.54
CA LEU A 120 1.16 17.91 16.63
C LEU A 120 2.66 18.30 16.58
N SER A 121 3.38 18.17 17.70
CA SER A 121 4.84 18.37 17.79
C SER A 121 5.60 17.45 16.83
N VAL A 122 5.23 16.17 16.80
CA VAL A 122 5.83 15.17 15.89
C VAL A 122 5.44 15.47 14.45
N ALA A 123 4.19 15.85 14.20
CA ALA A 123 3.71 16.20 12.87
C ALA A 123 4.50 17.38 12.26
N ILE A 124 4.74 18.43 13.05
CA ILE A 124 5.54 19.59 12.63
C ILE A 124 6.99 19.14 12.34
N ALA A 125 7.59 18.33 13.23
CA ALA A 125 8.94 17.85 13.02
C ALA A 125 9.09 16.98 11.76
N ILE A 126 8.06 16.20 11.41
CA ILE A 126 8.03 15.43 10.16
C ILE A 126 7.92 16.36 8.95
N ALA A 127 7.09 17.40 9.02
CA ALA A 127 6.91 18.35 7.93
C ALA A 127 8.18 19.15 7.62
N ASP A 128 8.99 19.44 8.63
CA ASP A 128 10.26 20.17 8.51
C ASP A 128 11.45 19.27 8.13
N ALA A 129 11.27 17.95 8.14
CA ALA A 129 12.33 16.99 7.87
C ALA A 129 12.58 16.82 6.37
N GLN A 130 13.84 16.74 5.98
CA GLN A 130 14.21 16.35 4.62
C GLN A 130 13.96 14.85 4.39
N LYS A 131 14.18 14.02 5.41
CA LYS A 131 13.96 12.59 5.36
C LYS A 131 13.46 12.08 6.71
N VAL A 132 12.59 11.08 6.65
CA VAL A 132 12.02 10.43 7.83
C VAL A 132 12.33 8.95 7.79
N HIS A 133 12.77 8.40 8.92
CA HIS A 133 12.88 6.96 9.15
C HIS A 133 11.92 6.54 10.25
N LEU A 134 11.33 5.36 10.11
CA LEU A 134 10.39 4.81 11.07
C LEU A 134 10.97 3.56 11.73
N ALA A 135 10.99 3.53 13.05
CA ALA A 135 11.40 2.38 13.85
C ALA A 135 10.21 1.85 14.65
N VAL A 136 9.84 0.58 14.46
CA VAL A 136 8.76 -0.03 15.24
C VAL A 136 9.20 -0.19 16.69
N VAL A 137 8.38 0.31 17.60
CA VAL A 137 8.56 0.16 19.03
C VAL A 137 7.63 -0.93 19.53
N LYS A 138 8.19 -2.03 20.02
CA LYS A 138 7.42 -3.03 20.76
C LYS A 138 7.50 -2.67 22.22
N GLU A 139 6.38 -2.34 22.83
CA GLU A 139 6.31 -2.26 24.28
C GLU A 139 6.57 -3.65 24.83
N ALA A 140 7.58 -3.77 25.72
CA ALA A 140 7.76 -4.99 26.48
C ALA A 140 6.52 -5.14 27.38
N LEU A 141 5.77 -6.22 27.19
CA LEU A 141 4.71 -6.61 28.12
C LEU A 141 5.37 -6.83 29.47
N SER A 142 5.19 -5.89 30.39
CA SER A 142 5.61 -5.98 31.79
C SER A 142 4.56 -6.75 32.60
#